data_28f7ca002a36486431114a5841c2ac7d
#
_entry.id   28f7ca002a36486431114a5841c2ac7d
#
_cell.length_a   1.000
_cell.length_b   1.000
_cell.length_c   1.000
_cell.angle_alpha   90.00
_cell.angle_beta   90.00
_cell.angle_gamma   90.00
#
_symmetry.space_group_name_H-M   'P 1'
#
loop_
_entity.id
_entity.type
_entity.pdbx_description
1 polymer ?
#
loop_
_entity_poly.entity_id
_entity_poly.type
_entity_poly.pdbx_seq_one_letter_code
_entity_poly.pdbx_strand_id
1 'polypeptide(L)'
;MTVEVGVNRRAGTGQSVTAAVFIVMAAGSIAVIPLLAANLDRRALGIAACVLTLVFWVGFIGAICCVGEIVNTPIRAFLLTSDWQLYYVHFAARDYGPAPVTKAGEIVHNYKVLSEEKKGRKWRREYLGSEEFRSMAQQYLEGVRTDTMGCVIEHLQTPSVRSEGIDGSVLRYWDDTRKKWATIRLLKTNTGYEKICRTVKLRQELGH
;
A
#
# COMPACT_ATOMS: atom_id res chain seq x y z
N MET A 1 17.89 -0.47 -24.23
CA MET A 1 17.24 0.46 -23.26
C MET A 1 17.58 -0.01 -21.85
N THR A 2 17.95 0.85 -20.91
CA THR A 2 18.14 0.45 -19.51
C THR A 2 16.88 0.76 -18.71
N VAL A 3 16.47 -0.17 -17.84
CA VAL A 3 15.28 -0.04 -17.01
C VAL A 3 15.69 -0.07 -15.54
N GLU A 4 15.27 0.92 -14.78
CA GLU A 4 15.42 0.94 -13.33
C GLU A 4 14.11 0.58 -12.66
N VAL A 5 14.19 -0.30 -11.67
CA VAL A 5 13.02 -0.83 -10.96
C VAL A 5 12.97 -0.27 -9.54
N GLY A 6 11.91 0.46 -9.24
CA GLY A 6 11.59 0.88 -7.88
C GLY A 6 10.45 0.06 -7.31
N VAL A 7 10.65 -0.64 -6.19
CA VAL A 7 9.65 -1.51 -5.58
C VAL A 7 9.22 -1.00 -4.21
N ASN A 8 7.93 -0.98 -3.94
CA ASN A 8 7.41 -0.72 -2.60
C ASN A 8 7.70 -1.92 -1.68
N ARG A 9 8.62 -1.76 -0.74
CA ARG A 9 9.03 -2.85 0.16
C ARG A 9 8.13 -3.01 1.38
N ARG A 10 7.51 -1.93 1.87
CA ARG A 10 6.66 -1.91 3.07
C ARG A 10 5.70 -0.73 3.04
N ALA A 11 4.75 -0.71 3.97
CA ALA A 11 3.87 0.44 4.19
C ALA A 11 4.65 1.70 4.59
N GLY A 12 4.04 2.85 4.42
CA GLY A 12 4.59 4.14 4.80
C GLY A 12 4.86 4.25 6.31
N THR A 13 5.84 5.07 6.67
CA THR A 13 6.21 5.28 8.08
C THR A 13 5.06 5.91 8.88
N GLY A 14 4.31 6.84 8.26
CA GLY A 14 3.17 7.49 8.90
C GLY A 14 2.04 6.52 9.23
N GLN A 15 1.73 5.56 8.35
CA GLN A 15 0.73 4.53 8.64
C GLN A 15 1.14 3.67 9.83
N SER A 16 2.44 3.31 9.94
CA SER A 16 2.96 2.53 11.05
C SER A 16 2.91 3.31 12.37
N VAL A 17 3.25 4.61 12.33
CA VAL A 17 3.15 5.50 13.51
C VAL A 17 1.70 5.67 13.95
N THR A 18 0.79 5.90 13.01
CA THR A 18 -0.64 6.05 13.30
C THR A 18 -1.20 4.77 13.94
N ALA A 19 -0.86 3.59 13.43
CA ALA A 19 -1.24 2.33 14.04
C ALA A 19 -0.70 2.18 15.47
N ALA A 20 0.56 2.56 15.71
CA ALA A 20 1.15 2.52 17.05
C ALA A 20 0.43 3.45 18.02
N VAL A 21 0.06 4.67 17.61
CA VAL A 21 -0.71 5.62 18.42
C VAL A 21 -2.05 5.02 18.84
N PHE A 22 -2.80 4.43 17.90
CA PHE A 22 -4.08 3.79 18.22
C PHE A 22 -3.95 2.58 19.15
N ILE A 23 -2.89 1.79 19.01
CA ILE A 23 -2.60 0.67 19.91
C ILE A 23 -2.30 1.19 21.33
N VAL A 24 -1.48 2.24 21.44
CA VAL A 24 -1.16 2.86 22.74
C VAL A 24 -2.39 3.47 23.38
N MET A 25 -3.27 4.12 22.62
CA MET A 25 -4.55 4.64 23.13
C MET A 25 -5.43 3.52 23.68
N ALA A 26 -5.60 2.42 22.95
CA ALA A 26 -6.39 1.28 23.41
C ALA A 26 -5.81 0.62 24.66
N ALA A 27 -4.51 0.34 24.68
CA ALA A 27 -3.84 -0.26 25.83
C ALA A 27 -3.82 0.69 27.06
N GLY A 28 -3.55 1.97 26.84
CA GLY A 28 -3.51 2.99 27.88
C GLY A 28 -4.85 3.19 28.57
N SER A 29 -5.96 3.16 27.80
CA SER A 29 -7.32 3.29 28.39
C SER A 29 -7.64 2.16 29.37
N ILE A 30 -7.17 0.94 29.14
CA ILE A 30 -7.33 -0.20 30.06
C ILE A 30 -6.41 -0.04 31.28
N ALA A 31 -5.15 0.35 31.07
CA ALA A 31 -4.15 0.44 32.13
C ALA A 31 -4.47 1.52 33.19
N VAL A 32 -5.20 2.57 32.80
CA VAL A 32 -5.56 3.66 33.70
C VAL A 32 -6.74 3.31 34.65
N ILE A 33 -7.59 2.32 34.29
CA ILE A 33 -8.78 1.96 35.09
C ILE A 33 -8.44 1.65 36.56
N PRO A 34 -7.46 0.81 36.90
CA PRO A 34 -7.15 0.51 38.30
C PRO A 34 -6.68 1.73 39.08
N LEU A 35 -5.95 2.65 38.44
CA LEU A 35 -5.47 3.89 39.09
C LEU A 35 -6.62 4.83 39.40
N LEU A 36 -7.61 4.94 38.52
CA LEU A 36 -8.81 5.75 38.75
C LEU A 36 -9.72 5.12 39.81
N ALA A 37 -9.85 3.80 39.83
CA ALA A 37 -10.65 3.08 40.80
C ALA A 37 -10.15 3.28 42.25
N ALA A 38 -8.84 3.50 42.42
CA ALA A 38 -8.23 3.75 43.74
C ALA A 38 -8.43 5.19 44.24
N ASN A 39 -8.72 6.17 43.35
CA ASN A 39 -8.67 7.58 43.66
C ASN A 39 -9.99 8.35 43.45
N LEU A 40 -10.99 7.74 42.80
CA LEU A 40 -12.25 8.43 42.45
C LEU A 40 -13.45 7.85 43.23
N ASP A 41 -14.43 8.71 43.49
CA ASP A 41 -15.72 8.29 44.00
C ASP A 41 -16.52 7.50 42.94
N ARG A 42 -17.62 6.81 43.33
CA ARG A 42 -18.38 5.95 42.44
C ARG A 42 -18.97 6.70 41.25
N ARG A 43 -19.35 7.98 41.38
CA ARG A 43 -19.95 8.75 40.26
C ARG A 43 -18.88 9.17 39.26
N ALA A 44 -17.78 9.72 39.75
CA ALA A 44 -16.65 10.12 38.93
C ALA A 44 -16.02 8.91 38.21
N LEU A 45 -15.92 7.78 38.93
CA LEU A 45 -15.44 6.52 38.34
C LEU A 45 -16.37 6.02 37.19
N GLY A 46 -17.71 6.14 37.36
CA GLY A 46 -18.65 5.78 36.31
C GLY A 46 -18.47 6.62 35.03
N ILE A 47 -18.32 7.94 35.17
CA ILE A 47 -18.08 8.84 34.05
C ILE A 47 -16.73 8.54 33.39
N ALA A 48 -15.68 8.37 34.20
CA ALA A 48 -14.35 8.02 33.70
C ALA A 48 -14.34 6.70 32.95
N ALA A 49 -15.05 5.68 33.45
CA ALA A 49 -15.17 4.39 32.79
C ALA A 49 -15.86 4.50 31.40
N CYS A 50 -16.92 5.30 31.29
CA CYS A 50 -17.58 5.55 30.00
C CYS A 50 -16.63 6.23 29.00
N VAL A 51 -15.89 7.26 29.43
CA VAL A 51 -14.93 7.95 28.57
C VAL A 51 -13.81 7.00 28.13
N LEU A 52 -13.24 6.24 29.07
CA LEU A 52 -12.17 5.28 28.75
C LEU A 52 -12.65 4.17 27.82
N THR A 53 -13.89 3.71 27.95
CA THR A 53 -14.50 2.75 27.04
C THR A 53 -14.59 3.31 25.62
N LEU A 54 -14.99 4.57 25.46
CA LEU A 54 -15.01 5.23 24.14
C LEU A 54 -13.59 5.35 23.55
N VAL A 55 -12.62 5.80 24.36
CA VAL A 55 -11.22 5.90 23.93
C VAL A 55 -10.66 4.54 23.51
N PHE A 56 -10.98 3.47 24.27
CA PHE A 56 -10.61 2.10 23.92
C PHE A 56 -11.16 1.69 22.55
N TRP A 57 -12.46 1.89 22.31
CA TRP A 57 -13.06 1.50 21.05
C TRP A 57 -12.54 2.30 19.85
N VAL A 58 -12.32 3.60 20.02
CA VAL A 58 -11.70 4.44 18.97
C VAL A 58 -10.28 3.95 18.67
N GLY A 59 -9.47 3.70 19.70
CA GLY A 59 -8.12 3.16 19.56
C GLY A 59 -8.12 1.77 18.92
N PHE A 60 -9.00 0.88 19.34
CA PHE A 60 -9.09 -0.49 18.84
C PHE A 60 -9.51 -0.55 17.37
N ILE A 61 -10.60 0.14 17.01
CA ILE A 61 -11.08 0.20 15.63
C ILE A 61 -10.05 0.89 14.73
N GLY A 62 -9.47 2.01 15.20
CA GLY A 62 -8.42 2.72 14.47
C GLY A 62 -7.19 1.83 14.22
N ALA A 63 -6.75 1.06 15.22
CA ALA A 63 -5.66 0.11 15.07
C ALA A 63 -5.96 -0.97 14.02
N ILE A 64 -7.17 -1.58 14.07
CA ILE A 64 -7.59 -2.59 13.08
C ILE A 64 -7.59 -2.01 11.66
N CYS A 65 -8.14 -0.80 11.47
CA CYS A 65 -8.16 -0.14 10.17
C CYS A 65 -6.73 0.13 9.65
N CYS A 66 -5.86 0.71 10.48
CA CYS A 66 -4.47 1.00 10.10
C CYS A 66 -3.67 -0.27 9.81
N VAL A 67 -3.80 -1.31 10.63
CA VAL A 67 -3.14 -2.60 10.39
C VAL A 67 -3.68 -3.24 9.11
N GLY A 68 -4.99 -3.15 8.87
CA GLY A 68 -5.61 -3.59 7.62
C GLY A 68 -5.02 -2.89 6.40
N GLU A 69 -4.85 -1.58 6.44
CA GLU A 69 -4.19 -0.82 5.36
C GLU A 69 -2.73 -1.22 5.16
N ILE A 70 -1.96 -1.37 6.26
CA ILE A 70 -0.55 -1.80 6.19
C ILE A 70 -0.43 -3.19 5.55
N VAL A 71 -1.27 -4.12 5.98
CA VAL A 71 -1.29 -5.49 5.44
C VAL A 71 -1.75 -5.50 3.99
N ASN A 72 -2.72 -4.68 3.63
CA ASN A 72 -3.29 -4.60 2.28
C ASN A 72 -2.57 -3.62 1.35
N THR A 73 -1.47 -2.97 1.80
CA THR A 73 -0.68 -2.11 0.91
C THR A 73 -0.32 -2.85 -0.38
N PRO A 74 -0.76 -2.38 -1.54
CA PRO A 74 -0.56 -3.10 -2.78
C PRO A 74 0.93 -3.18 -3.12
N ILE A 75 1.35 -4.35 -3.58
CA ILE A 75 2.70 -4.57 -4.06
C ILE A 75 2.77 -3.98 -5.46
N ARG A 76 3.53 -2.90 -5.57
CA ARG A 76 3.66 -2.09 -6.77
C ARG A 76 5.12 -1.90 -7.11
N ALA A 77 5.43 -1.86 -8.40
CA ALA A 77 6.72 -1.40 -8.88
C ALA A 77 6.53 -0.26 -9.87
N PHE A 78 7.56 0.55 -9.99
CA PHE A 78 7.66 1.57 -11.00
C PHE A 78 8.92 1.29 -11.81
N LEU A 79 8.81 1.39 -13.13
CA LEU A 79 9.93 1.25 -14.04
C LEU A 79 10.24 2.63 -14.62
N LEU A 80 11.48 3.04 -14.48
CA LEU A 80 12.00 4.26 -15.08
C LEU A 80 13.00 3.86 -16.18
N THR A 81 12.71 4.26 -17.40
CA THR A 81 13.58 3.98 -18.55
C THR A 81 14.65 5.05 -18.74
N SER A 82 15.69 4.76 -19.52
CA SER A 82 16.77 5.71 -19.85
C SER A 82 16.28 6.96 -20.58
N ASP A 83 15.19 6.88 -21.32
CA ASP A 83 14.50 7.98 -22.02
C ASP A 83 13.43 8.66 -21.16
N TRP A 84 13.49 8.44 -19.85
CA TRP A 84 12.66 9.06 -18.82
C TRP A 84 11.16 8.72 -18.90
N GLN A 85 10.80 7.62 -19.54
CA GLN A 85 9.44 7.11 -19.50
C GLN A 85 9.19 6.40 -18.16
N LEU A 86 8.00 6.62 -17.59
CA LEU A 86 7.61 6.02 -16.32
C LEU A 86 6.48 5.01 -16.55
N TYR A 87 6.67 3.80 -16.06
CA TYR A 87 5.65 2.75 -16.11
C TYR A 87 5.30 2.30 -14.70
N TYR A 88 4.05 1.94 -14.54
CA TYR A 88 3.52 1.35 -13.33
C TYR A 88 3.32 -0.14 -13.52
N VAL A 89 3.75 -0.93 -12.55
CA VAL A 89 3.63 -2.39 -12.58
C VAL A 89 2.84 -2.88 -11.39
N HIS A 90 1.85 -3.70 -11.68
CA HIS A 90 1.08 -4.43 -10.69
C HIS A 90 0.76 -5.83 -11.20
N PHE A 91 0.37 -6.72 -10.28
CA PHE A 91 -0.10 -8.05 -10.67
C PHE A 91 -1.59 -8.00 -10.97
N ALA A 92 -2.02 -8.72 -12.01
CA ALA A 92 -3.43 -8.96 -12.27
C ALA A 92 -4.11 -9.60 -11.04
N ALA A 93 -5.36 -9.24 -10.82
CA ALA A 93 -6.16 -9.87 -9.78
C ALA A 93 -6.26 -11.38 -10.04
N ARG A 94 -6.06 -12.20 -9.00
CA ARG A 94 -6.31 -13.63 -9.10
C ARG A 94 -7.81 -13.90 -8.99
N ASP A 95 -8.28 -14.72 -9.88
CA ASP A 95 -9.63 -15.28 -9.77
C ASP A 95 -9.56 -16.57 -8.92
N TYR A 96 -10.20 -16.54 -7.77
CA TYR A 96 -10.32 -17.70 -6.87
C TYR A 96 -11.64 -18.46 -7.06
N GLY A 97 -12.41 -18.07 -8.08
CA GLY A 97 -13.73 -18.59 -8.32
C GLY A 97 -14.81 -18.10 -7.33
N PRO A 98 -16.06 -18.48 -7.53
CA PRO A 98 -17.16 -18.07 -6.67
C PRO A 98 -17.04 -18.71 -5.27
N ALA A 99 -17.43 -17.94 -4.26
CA ALA A 99 -17.52 -18.46 -2.90
C ALA A 99 -18.58 -19.56 -2.79
N PRO A 100 -18.34 -20.65 -2.03
CA PRO A 100 -19.33 -21.68 -1.80
C PRO A 100 -20.60 -21.17 -1.12
N VAL A 101 -21.75 -21.74 -1.46
CA VAL A 101 -23.08 -21.31 -0.97
C VAL A 101 -23.26 -21.55 0.53
N THR A 102 -22.52 -22.48 1.13
CA THR A 102 -22.65 -22.79 2.57
C THR A 102 -21.73 -21.92 3.42
N LYS A 103 -22.21 -21.41 4.58
CA LYS A 103 -21.42 -20.59 5.50
C LYS A 103 -20.09 -21.25 5.92
N ALA A 104 -20.09 -22.56 6.17
CA ALA A 104 -18.89 -23.30 6.51
C ALA A 104 -17.90 -23.37 5.34
N GLY A 105 -18.37 -23.59 4.12
CA GLY A 105 -17.57 -23.59 2.90
C GLY A 105 -17.01 -22.21 2.62
N GLU A 106 -17.77 -21.15 2.84
CA GLU A 106 -17.32 -19.76 2.69
C GLU A 106 -16.15 -19.42 3.64
N ILE A 107 -16.24 -19.83 4.91
CA ILE A 107 -15.16 -19.63 5.89
C ILE A 107 -13.89 -20.34 5.44
N VAL A 108 -13.99 -21.60 5.01
CA VAL A 108 -12.83 -22.37 4.51
C VAL A 108 -12.25 -21.76 3.25
N HIS A 109 -13.11 -21.33 2.32
CA HIS A 109 -12.69 -20.66 1.09
C HIS A 109 -11.93 -19.37 1.40
N ASN A 110 -12.50 -18.50 2.24
CA ASN A 110 -11.89 -17.24 2.63
C ASN A 110 -10.54 -17.45 3.33
N TYR A 111 -10.42 -18.46 4.21
CA TYR A 111 -9.15 -18.81 4.84
C TYR A 111 -8.10 -19.25 3.81
N LYS A 112 -8.49 -20.08 2.83
CA LYS A 112 -7.61 -20.53 1.74
C LYS A 112 -7.14 -19.35 0.90
N VAL A 113 -8.07 -18.47 0.47
CA VAL A 113 -7.77 -17.25 -0.28
C VAL A 113 -6.76 -16.38 0.49
N LEU A 114 -7.01 -16.09 1.76
CA LEU A 114 -6.11 -15.30 2.61
C LEU A 114 -4.72 -15.93 2.76
N SER A 115 -4.66 -17.26 2.92
CA SER A 115 -3.40 -17.98 3.04
C SER A 115 -2.58 -17.96 1.75
N GLU A 116 -3.22 -18.18 0.60
CA GLU A 116 -2.56 -18.13 -0.71
C GLU A 116 -2.14 -16.70 -1.08
N GLU A 117 -2.98 -15.71 -0.79
CA GLU A 117 -2.65 -14.31 -0.94
C GLU A 117 -1.40 -13.94 -0.12
N LYS A 118 -1.32 -14.36 1.13
CA LYS A 118 -0.16 -14.09 2.00
C LYS A 118 1.13 -14.70 1.44
N LYS A 119 1.10 -15.94 0.95
CA LYS A 119 2.23 -16.60 0.31
C LYS A 119 2.61 -15.90 -1.00
N GLY A 120 1.63 -15.60 -1.84
CA GLY A 120 1.84 -14.92 -3.10
C GLY A 120 2.43 -13.52 -2.97
N ARG A 121 2.10 -12.78 -1.89
CA ARG A 121 2.64 -11.43 -1.65
C ARG A 121 4.15 -11.41 -1.41
N LYS A 122 4.69 -12.39 -0.68
CA LYS A 122 6.13 -12.49 -0.45
C LYS A 122 6.84 -12.73 -1.78
N TRP A 123 6.40 -13.72 -2.54
CA TRP A 123 6.95 -14.04 -3.85
C TRP A 123 6.88 -12.85 -4.83
N ARG A 124 5.71 -12.19 -4.95
CA ARG A 124 5.53 -11.03 -5.83
C ARG A 124 6.51 -9.90 -5.51
N ARG A 125 6.74 -9.64 -4.23
CA ARG A 125 7.68 -8.60 -3.78
C ARG A 125 9.13 -8.96 -4.10
N GLU A 126 9.52 -10.20 -3.88
CA GLU A 126 10.84 -10.72 -4.21
C GLU A 126 11.07 -10.70 -5.72
N TYR A 127 10.08 -11.17 -6.48
CA TYR A 127 10.13 -11.18 -7.94
C TYR A 127 10.28 -9.78 -8.53
N LEU A 128 9.46 -8.81 -8.13
CA LEU A 128 9.57 -7.43 -8.63
C LEU A 128 10.94 -6.77 -8.31
N GLY A 129 11.64 -7.25 -7.28
CA GLY A 129 12.99 -6.78 -6.93
C GLY A 129 14.13 -7.57 -7.57
N SER A 130 13.84 -8.60 -8.35
CA SER A 130 14.84 -9.49 -8.94
C SER A 130 15.41 -8.97 -10.26
N GLU A 131 16.59 -9.46 -10.62
CA GLU A 131 17.17 -9.21 -11.95
C GLU A 131 16.38 -9.91 -13.06
N GLU A 132 15.73 -11.03 -12.75
CA GLU A 132 14.83 -11.73 -13.67
C GLU A 132 13.68 -10.83 -14.11
N PHE A 133 13.01 -10.16 -13.15
CA PHE A 133 11.96 -9.21 -13.45
C PHE A 133 12.47 -8.02 -14.27
N ARG A 134 13.65 -7.48 -13.92
CA ARG A 134 14.27 -6.36 -14.66
C ARG A 134 14.54 -6.72 -16.11
N SER A 135 15.14 -7.89 -16.34
CA SER A 135 15.41 -8.40 -17.69
C SER A 135 14.12 -8.62 -18.47
N MET A 136 13.11 -9.23 -17.85
CA MET A 136 11.79 -9.44 -18.45
C MET A 136 11.14 -8.09 -18.82
N ALA A 137 11.11 -7.13 -17.93
CA ALA A 137 10.52 -5.81 -18.16
C ALA A 137 11.23 -5.07 -19.30
N GLN A 138 12.57 -5.15 -19.36
CA GLN A 138 13.34 -4.56 -20.44
C GLN A 138 12.99 -5.20 -21.79
N GLN A 139 12.98 -6.53 -21.87
CA GLN A 139 12.61 -7.25 -23.11
C GLN A 139 11.18 -6.96 -23.56
N TYR A 140 10.25 -6.81 -22.60
CA TYR A 140 8.87 -6.46 -22.88
C TYR A 140 8.75 -5.04 -23.47
N LEU A 141 9.43 -4.06 -22.88
CA LEU A 141 9.43 -2.68 -23.35
C LEU A 141 10.17 -2.49 -24.69
N GLU A 142 11.12 -3.36 -25.00
CA GLU A 142 11.80 -3.43 -26.30
C GLU A 142 11.00 -4.20 -27.37
N GLY A 143 9.83 -4.74 -27.01
CA GLY A 143 8.98 -5.51 -27.94
C GLY A 143 9.50 -6.91 -28.28
N VAL A 144 10.53 -7.38 -27.58
CA VAL A 144 11.14 -8.71 -27.80
C VAL A 144 10.31 -9.81 -27.15
N ARG A 145 9.62 -9.47 -26.06
CA ARG A 145 8.82 -10.40 -25.26
C ARG A 145 7.39 -9.89 -25.10
N THR A 146 6.41 -10.79 -25.15
CA THR A 146 4.98 -10.47 -24.96
C THR A 146 4.43 -10.96 -23.61
N ASP A 147 5.05 -12.01 -23.03
CA ASP A 147 4.63 -12.55 -21.74
C ASP A 147 5.26 -11.76 -20.58
N THR A 148 4.42 -11.26 -19.70
CA THR A 148 4.79 -10.48 -18.51
C THR A 148 4.71 -11.27 -17.20
N MET A 149 4.55 -12.60 -17.26
CA MET A 149 4.41 -13.49 -16.11
C MET A 149 3.31 -13.04 -15.11
N GLY A 150 2.18 -12.59 -15.64
CA GLY A 150 1.04 -12.12 -14.87
C GLY A 150 1.18 -10.71 -14.29
N CYS A 151 2.21 -9.96 -14.69
CA CYS A 151 2.30 -8.53 -14.42
C CYS A 151 1.53 -7.73 -15.46
N VAL A 152 0.93 -6.64 -15.05
CA VAL A 152 0.39 -5.60 -15.92
C VAL A 152 1.35 -4.43 -15.86
N ILE A 153 1.85 -4.01 -17.02
CA ILE A 153 2.79 -2.89 -17.17
C ILE A 153 2.06 -1.76 -17.89
N GLU A 154 1.77 -0.68 -17.17
CA GLU A 154 1.01 0.46 -17.68
C GLU A 154 1.93 1.67 -17.84
N HIS A 155 1.90 2.32 -19.01
CA HIS A 155 2.62 3.57 -19.22
C HIS A 155 1.90 4.73 -18.53
N LEU A 156 2.61 5.45 -17.66
CA LEU A 156 2.09 6.66 -17.04
C LEU A 156 2.36 7.85 -17.96
N GLN A 157 1.34 8.23 -18.73
CA GLN A 157 1.46 9.35 -19.66
C GLN A 157 1.46 10.70 -18.92
N THR A 158 2.34 11.59 -19.31
CA THR A 158 2.49 12.94 -18.74
C THR A 158 2.43 12.97 -17.21
N PRO A 159 3.27 12.19 -16.51
CA PRO A 159 3.22 12.12 -15.07
C PRO A 159 3.66 13.46 -14.44
N SER A 160 2.94 13.89 -13.41
CA SER A 160 3.25 15.09 -12.64
C SER A 160 3.10 14.84 -11.14
N VAL A 161 3.89 15.52 -10.31
CA VAL A 161 3.73 15.46 -8.86
C VAL A 161 2.61 16.41 -8.45
N ARG A 162 1.49 15.83 -7.96
CA ARG A 162 0.34 16.61 -7.49
C ARG A 162 0.51 17.10 -6.06
N SER A 163 1.02 16.25 -5.18
CA SER A 163 1.25 16.57 -3.76
C SER A 163 2.33 15.68 -3.17
N GLU A 164 3.02 16.20 -2.16
CA GLU A 164 4.00 15.47 -1.38
C GLU A 164 3.53 15.39 0.07
N GLY A 165 3.71 14.24 0.69
CA GLY A 165 3.34 13.99 2.06
C GLY A 165 4.42 13.23 2.84
N ILE A 166 4.12 12.93 4.10
CA ILE A 166 5.04 12.21 5.00
C ILE A 166 5.42 10.84 4.41
N ASP A 167 4.44 10.12 3.85
CA ASP A 167 4.62 8.74 3.37
C ASP A 167 5.02 8.63 1.90
N GLY A 168 4.97 9.72 1.14
CA GLY A 168 5.28 9.70 -0.28
C GLY A 168 4.60 10.80 -1.07
N SER A 169 4.65 10.65 -2.39
CA SER A 169 4.08 11.60 -3.35
C SER A 169 2.88 11.00 -4.05
N VAL A 170 1.92 11.83 -4.40
CA VAL A 170 0.82 11.49 -5.28
C VAL A 170 1.20 11.97 -6.68
N LEU A 171 1.35 11.03 -7.59
CA LEU A 171 1.57 11.29 -9.00
C LEU A 171 0.21 11.36 -9.70
N ARG A 172 0.02 12.38 -10.53
CA ARG A 172 -1.11 12.50 -11.45
C ARG A 172 -0.62 12.14 -12.85
N TYR A 173 -1.39 11.35 -13.58
CA TYR A 173 -1.06 10.94 -14.95
C TYR A 173 -2.33 10.82 -15.79
N TRP A 174 -2.18 10.83 -17.11
CA TRP A 174 -3.27 10.56 -18.02
C TRP A 174 -3.44 9.05 -18.22
N ASP A 175 -4.61 8.52 -17.90
CA ASP A 175 -5.01 7.14 -18.13
C ASP A 175 -5.66 7.04 -19.51
N ASP A 176 -4.93 6.53 -20.48
CA ASP A 176 -5.38 6.47 -21.86
C ASP A 176 -6.51 5.47 -22.07
N THR A 177 -6.56 4.43 -21.25
CA THR A 177 -7.63 3.41 -21.29
C THR A 177 -8.96 4.00 -20.84
N ARG A 178 -8.96 4.79 -19.77
CA ARG A 178 -10.16 5.40 -19.19
C ARG A 178 -10.43 6.81 -19.71
N LYS A 179 -9.53 7.36 -20.56
CA LYS A 179 -9.60 8.74 -21.10
C LYS A 179 -9.82 9.79 -20.02
N LYS A 180 -9.11 9.68 -18.90
CA LYS A 180 -9.19 10.61 -17.78
C LYS A 180 -7.90 10.73 -16.98
N TRP A 181 -7.79 11.82 -16.24
CA TRP A 181 -6.72 11.97 -15.27
C TRP A 181 -6.90 11.00 -14.10
N ALA A 182 -5.87 10.26 -13.81
CA ALA A 182 -5.79 9.34 -12.68
C ALA A 182 -4.67 9.75 -11.72
N THR A 183 -4.67 9.17 -10.54
CA THR A 183 -3.62 9.39 -9.54
C THR A 183 -3.10 8.08 -9.02
N ILE A 184 -1.80 8.03 -8.75
CA ILE A 184 -1.14 6.89 -8.13
C ILE A 184 -0.21 7.36 -7.03
N ARG A 185 -0.15 6.62 -5.93
CA ARG A 185 0.71 6.95 -4.80
C ARG A 185 2.06 6.25 -4.94
N LEU A 186 3.13 7.03 -4.95
CA LEU A 186 4.52 6.60 -4.87
C LEU A 186 4.98 6.76 -3.42
N LEU A 187 5.26 5.66 -2.74
CA LEU A 187 5.66 5.68 -1.33
C LEU A 187 7.16 5.97 -1.18
N LYS A 188 7.56 6.70 -0.13
CA LYS A 188 8.98 6.92 0.22
C LYS A 188 9.74 5.63 0.49
N THR A 189 9.03 4.55 0.85
CA THR A 189 9.62 3.21 1.00
C THR A 189 9.92 2.50 -0.31
N ASN A 190 9.56 3.10 -1.45
CA ASN A 190 9.95 2.62 -2.77
C ASN A 190 11.45 2.84 -2.99
N THR A 191 12.15 1.82 -3.46
CA THR A 191 13.62 1.87 -3.64
C THR A 191 14.10 2.90 -4.66
N GLY A 192 13.23 3.33 -5.57
CA GLY A 192 13.51 4.35 -6.59
C GLY A 192 12.84 5.70 -6.34
N TYR A 193 12.28 5.94 -5.13
CA TYR A 193 11.44 7.09 -4.84
C TYR A 193 12.03 8.44 -5.27
N GLU A 194 13.22 8.76 -4.77
CA GLU A 194 13.84 10.07 -5.01
C GLU A 194 14.15 10.30 -6.50
N LYS A 195 14.65 9.28 -7.16
CA LYS A 195 14.98 9.34 -8.59
C LYS A 195 13.72 9.54 -9.43
N ILE A 196 12.66 8.76 -9.16
CA ILE A 196 11.39 8.89 -9.86
C ILE A 196 10.79 10.28 -9.65
N CYS A 197 10.72 10.76 -8.40
CA CYS A 197 10.19 12.09 -8.10
C CYS A 197 10.99 13.19 -8.79
N ARG A 198 12.33 13.12 -8.75
CA ARG A 198 13.20 14.08 -9.41
C ARG A 198 12.99 14.10 -10.93
N THR A 199 12.93 12.93 -11.55
CA THR A 199 12.69 12.79 -12.99
C THR A 199 11.34 13.36 -13.40
N VAL A 200 10.28 13.05 -12.66
CA VAL A 200 8.93 13.57 -12.93
C VAL A 200 8.88 15.09 -12.80
N LYS A 201 9.52 15.67 -11.77
CA LYS A 201 9.59 17.13 -11.59
C LYS A 201 10.35 17.81 -12.72
N LEU A 202 11.50 17.26 -13.11
CA LEU A 202 12.29 17.79 -14.23
C LEU A 202 11.50 17.79 -15.54
N ARG A 203 10.76 16.72 -15.85
CA ARG A 203 9.88 16.69 -17.02
C ARG A 203 8.77 17.73 -16.95
N GLN A 204 8.19 17.90 -15.78
CA GLN A 204 7.13 18.90 -15.55
C GLN A 204 7.65 20.34 -15.76
N GLU A 205 8.89 20.63 -15.34
CA GLU A 205 9.55 21.93 -15.55
C GLU A 205 9.91 22.16 -17.01
N LEU A 206 10.27 21.11 -17.75
CA LEU A 206 10.61 21.19 -19.18
C LEU A 206 9.37 21.23 -20.10
N GLY A 207 8.16 21.11 -19.55
CA GLY A 207 6.90 21.19 -20.31
C GLY A 207 6.60 19.97 -21.18
N HIS A 208 7.20 18.82 -20.85
CA HIS A 208 6.98 17.54 -21.55
C HIS A 208 6.03 16.61 -20.82
#